data_2caa3de912b8f63d57c828aca3deeef8
#
_entry.id   2caa3de912b8f63d57c828aca3deeef8
#
_cell.length_a   1.000
_cell.length_b   1.000
_cell.length_c   1.000
_cell.angle_alpha   90.00
_cell.angle_beta   90.00
_cell.angle_gamma   90.00
#
_symmetry.space_group_name_H-M   'P 1'
#
loop_
_entity.id
_entity.type
_entity.pdbx_description
1 polymer ?
#
loop_
_entity_poly.entity_id
_entity_poly.type
_entity_poly.pdbx_seq_one_letter_code
_entity_poly.pdbx_strand_id
1 'polypeptide(L)'
;MLNEATRDFIRQHLDADVRQLALQGGRDPEVDLPLALEQIAGRQKARTKIPSWAAIDGILYPPHLSMEQCSSERTARYKAGIAGEGNLFIDLTTGFGVDAAFISKNFSKAVCIERQEHLCSIISENFKTLGLSQIEVICGDATEYLHTMPHADLLMIDPARRDEHGARTFGIADCTPNVLEMMDELTEKATRIIIKLSPMLDWRKAVDDIERGKHHVNSVYIVSVENECKELLLEIGKEIPQTEPSLHVVCVNLLSDGREERFEFDAEALFSTKTTGFAEKPGFLFEPNASIMKAGCFAQLSECYGISQLDSNSHLFVSDTDIEHFPGRRFVIDIVTSMNKHDLKEALTGISRANIAVRNFPMPVAELRKRLKLQDGGDVYIFATTVANQGHRLFVCRKKS
;
A
#
# COMPACT_ATOMS: atom_id res chain seq x y z
N MET A 1 -7.13 32.06 -5.11
CA MET A 1 -6.14 32.25 -4.02
C MET A 1 -6.85 32.61 -2.73
N LEU A 2 -6.37 32.10 -1.59
CA LEU A 2 -6.91 32.43 -0.26
C LEU A 2 -6.71 33.91 0.03
N ASN A 3 -7.78 34.64 0.38
CA ASN A 3 -7.68 36.00 0.92
C ASN A 3 -7.16 36.00 2.37
N GLU A 4 -6.81 37.13 2.92
CA GLU A 4 -6.22 37.28 4.26
C GLU A 4 -7.17 36.79 5.37
N ALA A 5 -8.45 37.20 5.32
CA ALA A 5 -9.46 36.81 6.30
C ALA A 5 -9.64 35.27 6.36
N THR A 6 -9.68 34.59 5.18
CA THR A 6 -9.77 33.14 5.11
C THR A 6 -8.51 32.47 5.66
N ARG A 7 -7.31 32.99 5.39
CA ARG A 7 -6.06 32.47 5.96
C ARG A 7 -6.01 32.57 7.47
N ASP A 8 -6.45 33.70 8.01
CA ASP A 8 -6.48 33.92 9.47
C ASP A 8 -7.50 33.01 10.13
N PHE A 9 -8.67 32.83 9.52
CA PHE A 9 -9.67 31.88 10.00
C PHE A 9 -9.09 30.44 10.04
N ILE A 10 -8.42 30.01 8.98
CA ILE A 10 -7.77 28.69 8.93
C ILE A 10 -6.76 28.55 10.09
N ARG A 11 -5.87 29.55 10.27
CA ARG A 11 -4.86 29.51 11.35
C ARG A 11 -5.45 29.38 12.75
N GLN A 12 -6.56 30.07 13.00
CA GLN A 12 -7.25 30.05 14.30
C GLN A 12 -7.97 28.74 14.59
N HIS A 13 -8.31 27.96 13.54
CA HIS A 13 -9.18 26.78 13.66
C HIS A 13 -8.51 25.47 13.21
N LEU A 14 -7.17 25.41 13.14
CA LEU A 14 -6.42 24.24 12.64
C LEU A 14 -6.73 22.92 13.35
N ASP A 15 -7.14 22.99 14.62
CA ASP A 15 -7.43 21.82 15.46
C ASP A 15 -8.94 21.64 15.74
N ALA A 16 -9.78 22.51 15.18
CA ALA A 16 -11.20 22.46 15.40
C ALA A 16 -11.88 21.32 14.63
N ASP A 17 -13.00 20.81 15.14
CA ASP A 17 -13.85 19.89 14.42
C ASP A 17 -14.52 20.59 13.22
N VAL A 18 -14.13 20.18 12.02
CA VAL A 18 -14.60 20.77 10.76
C VAL A 18 -16.13 20.70 10.61
N ARG A 19 -16.77 19.64 11.14
CA ARG A 19 -18.22 19.49 11.08
C ARG A 19 -18.92 20.48 12.00
N GLN A 20 -18.35 20.72 13.19
CA GLN A 20 -18.90 21.73 14.12
C GLN A 20 -18.73 23.14 13.56
N LEU A 21 -17.57 23.45 12.95
CA LEU A 21 -17.36 24.74 12.28
C LEU A 21 -18.36 24.97 11.15
N ALA A 22 -18.62 23.95 10.33
CA ALA A 22 -19.61 24.03 9.26
C ALA A 22 -21.01 24.31 9.78
N LEU A 23 -21.41 23.73 10.91
CA LEU A 23 -22.74 23.96 11.55
C LEU A 23 -22.88 25.34 12.18
N GLN A 24 -21.78 25.92 12.68
CA GLN A 24 -21.81 27.28 13.29
C GLN A 24 -22.03 28.38 12.24
N GLY A 25 -21.74 28.09 10.98
CA GLY A 25 -21.83 29.03 9.86
C GLY A 25 -20.75 30.12 9.89
N GLY A 26 -20.51 30.75 8.76
CA GLY A 26 -19.60 31.90 8.68
C GLY A 26 -20.28 33.14 9.19
N ARG A 27 -19.73 33.79 10.23
CA ARG A 27 -20.18 35.08 10.72
C ARG A 27 -19.52 36.25 9.99
N ASP A 28 -18.37 35.99 9.39
CA ASP A 28 -17.58 36.96 8.65
C ASP A 28 -17.79 36.79 7.14
N PRO A 29 -18.38 37.75 6.43
CA PRO A 29 -18.64 37.66 5.00
C PRO A 29 -17.36 37.68 4.15
N GLU A 30 -16.20 38.08 4.71
CA GLU A 30 -14.92 38.07 4.00
C GLU A 30 -14.26 36.69 4.02
N VAL A 31 -14.69 35.77 4.87
CA VAL A 31 -14.17 34.41 4.97
C VAL A 31 -14.89 33.51 3.97
N ASP A 32 -14.13 32.93 3.03
CA ASP A 32 -14.61 31.82 2.22
C ASP A 32 -14.65 30.53 3.09
N LEU A 33 -15.78 30.34 3.77
CA LEU A 33 -15.93 29.25 4.74
C LEU A 33 -15.80 27.86 4.09
N PRO A 34 -16.43 27.55 2.93
CA PRO A 34 -16.23 26.26 2.27
C PRO A 34 -14.75 25.95 2.01
N LEU A 35 -14.02 26.90 1.44
CA LEU A 35 -12.59 26.75 1.16
C LEU A 35 -11.77 26.64 2.46
N ALA A 36 -12.08 27.42 3.50
CA ALA A 36 -11.42 27.33 4.80
C ALA A 36 -11.58 25.94 5.42
N LEU A 37 -12.79 25.38 5.40
CA LEU A 37 -13.07 24.06 5.94
C LEU A 37 -12.32 22.96 5.17
N GLU A 38 -12.24 23.08 3.84
CA GLU A 38 -11.46 22.16 3.00
C GLU A 38 -9.98 22.20 3.37
N GLN A 39 -9.40 23.39 3.54
CA GLN A 39 -7.99 23.55 3.91
C GLN A 39 -7.69 23.01 5.32
N ILE A 40 -8.59 23.27 6.30
CA ILE A 40 -8.45 22.74 7.66
C ILE A 40 -8.51 21.20 7.63
N ALA A 41 -9.51 20.63 6.98
CA ALA A 41 -9.65 19.17 6.85
C ALA A 41 -8.45 18.54 6.15
N GLY A 42 -7.99 19.15 5.05
CA GLY A 42 -6.81 18.73 4.30
C GLY A 42 -5.55 18.72 5.16
N ARG A 43 -5.28 19.79 5.92
CA ARG A 43 -4.13 19.87 6.83
C ARG A 43 -4.21 18.85 7.97
N GLN A 44 -5.39 18.66 8.56
CA GLN A 44 -5.60 17.65 9.60
C GLN A 44 -5.29 16.23 9.08
N LYS A 45 -5.76 15.89 7.87
CA LYS A 45 -5.46 14.63 7.22
C LYS A 45 -3.96 14.48 6.89
N ALA A 46 -3.34 15.57 6.42
CA ALA A 46 -1.92 15.59 6.06
C ALA A 46 -0.99 15.34 7.26
N ARG A 47 -1.38 15.69 8.48
CA ARG A 47 -0.58 15.40 9.71
C ARG A 47 -0.19 13.93 9.84
N THR A 48 -1.04 13.03 9.37
CA THR A 48 -0.78 11.59 9.40
C THR A 48 -0.34 11.04 8.05
N LYS A 49 -0.82 11.63 6.95
CA LYS A 49 -0.58 11.12 5.60
C LYS A 49 0.69 11.68 4.96
N ILE A 50 0.94 12.99 5.16
CA ILE A 50 2.09 13.72 4.58
C ILE A 50 2.61 14.70 5.65
N PRO A 51 3.17 14.20 6.77
CA PRO A 51 3.52 15.03 7.92
C PRO A 51 4.52 16.15 7.61
N SER A 52 5.45 15.93 6.70
CA SER A 52 6.40 16.97 6.29
C SER A 52 5.71 18.17 5.62
N TRP A 53 4.64 17.96 4.86
CA TRP A 53 3.88 19.04 4.24
C TRP A 53 2.97 19.75 5.24
N ALA A 54 2.36 18.99 6.18
CA ALA A 54 1.53 19.56 7.23
C ALA A 54 2.30 20.51 8.17
N ALA A 55 3.61 20.36 8.26
CA ALA A 55 4.50 21.21 9.05
C ALA A 55 4.85 22.55 8.34
N ILE A 56 4.56 22.68 7.05
CA ILE A 56 4.91 23.86 6.24
C ILE A 56 3.67 24.75 6.08
N ASP A 57 3.81 26.03 6.42
CA ASP A 57 2.78 27.01 6.16
C ASP A 57 2.74 27.36 4.66
N GLY A 58 1.49 27.58 4.17
CA GLY A 58 1.30 27.93 2.76
C GLY A 58 1.02 26.75 1.83
N ILE A 59 1.14 25.53 2.29
CA ILE A 59 0.67 24.35 1.52
C ILE A 59 -0.86 24.44 1.36
N LEU A 60 -1.32 24.30 0.12
CA LEU A 60 -2.72 24.22 -0.26
C LEU A 60 -3.15 22.75 -0.39
N TYR A 61 -4.29 22.40 0.16
CA TYR A 61 -4.82 21.04 0.13
C TYR A 61 -5.95 20.93 -0.89
N PRO A 62 -6.01 19.83 -1.66
CA PRO A 62 -7.07 19.62 -2.63
C PRO A 62 -8.34 19.11 -1.94
N PRO A 63 -9.47 19.01 -2.67
CA PRO A 63 -10.70 18.40 -2.19
C PRO A 63 -10.48 17.04 -1.55
N HIS A 64 -11.35 16.67 -0.61
CA HIS A 64 -11.25 15.47 0.21
C HIS A 64 -10.93 14.19 -0.58
N LEU A 65 -11.57 13.99 -1.75
CA LEU A 65 -11.34 12.80 -2.57
C LEU A 65 -9.88 12.69 -3.05
N SER A 66 -9.31 13.79 -3.53
CA SER A 66 -7.91 13.83 -3.98
C SER A 66 -6.95 13.64 -2.80
N MET A 67 -7.29 14.14 -1.59
CA MET A 67 -6.55 13.87 -0.36
C MET A 67 -6.59 12.39 0.05
N GLU A 68 -7.72 11.70 -0.15
CA GLU A 68 -7.81 10.26 0.15
C GLU A 68 -7.02 9.41 -0.86
N GLN A 69 -7.05 9.78 -2.13
CA GLN A 69 -6.42 9.01 -3.22
C GLN A 69 -4.91 9.23 -3.34
N CYS A 70 -4.37 10.37 -2.91
CA CYS A 70 -2.93 10.63 -3.03
C CYS A 70 -2.10 9.65 -2.21
N SER A 71 -0.85 9.49 -2.58
CA SER A 71 0.13 8.70 -1.83
C SER A 71 0.36 9.26 -0.43
N SER A 72 0.75 8.39 0.50
CA SER A 72 1.31 8.81 1.77
C SER A 72 2.78 9.24 1.60
N GLU A 73 3.29 10.03 2.53
CA GLU A 73 4.72 10.38 2.53
C GLU A 73 5.63 9.14 2.55
N ARG A 74 5.24 8.10 3.29
CA ARG A 74 6.02 6.84 3.37
C ARG A 74 6.10 6.15 2.01
N THR A 75 4.98 5.98 1.33
CA THR A 75 4.98 5.33 0.01
C THR A 75 5.64 6.19 -1.06
N ALA A 76 5.54 7.53 -0.98
CA ALA A 76 6.24 8.43 -1.88
C ALA A 76 7.77 8.40 -1.68
N ARG A 77 8.24 8.36 -0.42
CA ARG A 77 9.68 8.17 -0.12
C ARG A 77 10.20 6.83 -0.62
N TYR A 78 9.43 5.75 -0.43
CA TYR A 78 9.77 4.44 -0.96
C TYR A 78 9.91 4.47 -2.49
N LYS A 79 8.93 5.06 -3.20
CA LYS A 79 9.01 5.25 -4.66
C LYS A 79 10.21 6.08 -5.09
N ALA A 80 10.54 7.14 -4.36
CA ALA A 80 11.74 7.92 -4.63
C ALA A 80 13.04 7.09 -4.48
N GLY A 81 13.06 6.13 -3.53
CA GLY A 81 14.19 5.21 -3.38
C GLY A 81 14.36 4.25 -4.56
N ILE A 82 13.25 3.70 -5.09
CA ILE A 82 13.31 2.79 -6.24
C ILE A 82 13.43 3.53 -7.58
N ALA A 83 13.06 4.81 -7.63
CA ALA A 83 13.13 5.62 -8.85
C ALA A 83 14.57 5.83 -9.35
N GLY A 84 15.56 5.78 -8.45
CA GLY A 84 16.95 6.07 -8.79
C GLY A 84 17.19 7.55 -9.06
N GLU A 85 18.22 7.85 -9.86
CA GLU A 85 18.64 9.20 -10.21
C GLU A 85 18.68 9.37 -11.74
N GLY A 86 18.51 10.61 -12.24
CA GLY A 86 18.54 10.89 -13.67
C GLY A 86 18.45 12.37 -14.01
N ASN A 87 18.35 12.65 -15.30
CA ASN A 87 18.21 14.01 -15.81
C ASN A 87 16.74 14.43 -15.89
N LEU A 88 15.87 13.58 -16.45
CA LEU A 88 14.46 13.92 -16.68
C LEU A 88 13.52 12.85 -16.10
N PHE A 89 12.68 13.29 -15.19
CA PHE A 89 11.53 12.52 -14.68
C PHE A 89 10.23 13.11 -15.24
N ILE A 90 9.31 12.27 -15.68
CA ILE A 90 7.98 12.67 -16.12
C ILE A 90 6.92 11.88 -15.37
N ASP A 91 5.97 12.61 -14.76
CA ASP A 91 4.77 12.05 -14.14
C ASP A 91 3.56 12.42 -15.00
N LEU A 92 2.98 11.44 -15.70
CA LEU A 92 1.86 11.64 -16.61
C LEU A 92 0.50 11.84 -15.93
N THR A 93 0.41 11.55 -14.62
CA THR A 93 -0.86 11.56 -13.88
C THR A 93 -0.67 12.06 -12.46
N THR A 94 -0.18 13.28 -12.33
CA THR A 94 0.40 13.81 -11.10
C THR A 94 -0.55 13.89 -9.91
N GLY A 95 -1.86 14.14 -10.15
CA GLY A 95 -2.83 14.31 -9.07
C GLY A 95 -2.44 15.42 -8.10
N PHE A 96 -2.35 15.11 -6.79
CA PHE A 96 -1.90 16.07 -5.78
C PHE A 96 -0.38 16.24 -5.73
N GLY A 97 0.38 15.50 -6.53
CA GLY A 97 1.82 15.72 -6.71
C GLY A 97 2.72 15.22 -5.59
N VAL A 98 2.22 14.38 -4.68
CA VAL A 98 3.03 13.88 -3.55
C VAL A 98 4.19 13.02 -4.07
N ASP A 99 3.92 12.06 -4.95
CA ASP A 99 4.96 11.19 -5.53
C ASP A 99 5.98 12.01 -6.30
N ALA A 100 5.51 12.92 -7.17
CA ALA A 100 6.36 13.79 -7.95
C ALA A 100 7.29 14.66 -7.09
N ALA A 101 6.80 15.21 -5.97
CA ALA A 101 7.59 16.04 -5.05
C ALA A 101 8.74 15.28 -4.38
N PHE A 102 8.58 13.98 -4.13
CA PHE A 102 9.66 13.17 -3.53
C PHE A 102 10.61 12.62 -4.59
N ILE A 103 10.11 12.11 -5.71
CA ILE A 103 10.90 11.52 -6.79
C ILE A 103 11.76 12.58 -7.48
N SER A 104 11.20 13.76 -7.77
CA SER A 104 11.89 14.82 -8.50
C SER A 104 13.19 15.32 -7.86
N LYS A 105 13.37 15.07 -6.56
CA LYS A 105 14.60 15.45 -5.84
C LYS A 105 15.84 14.72 -6.34
N ASN A 106 15.65 13.59 -7.00
CA ASN A 106 16.70 12.75 -7.55
C ASN A 106 16.96 13.05 -9.05
N PHE A 107 16.24 14.04 -9.63
CA PHE A 107 16.34 14.36 -11.04
C PHE A 107 16.67 15.83 -11.26
N SER A 108 17.41 16.09 -12.34
CA SER A 108 17.80 17.48 -12.71
C SER A 108 16.57 18.30 -13.14
N LYS A 109 15.60 17.67 -13.80
CA LYS A 109 14.33 18.25 -14.23
C LYS A 109 13.19 17.24 -14.01
N ALA A 110 12.01 17.75 -13.66
CA ALA A 110 10.78 16.97 -13.64
C ALA A 110 9.66 17.69 -14.37
N VAL A 111 8.78 16.94 -15.04
CA VAL A 111 7.58 17.45 -15.69
C VAL A 111 6.38 16.68 -15.16
N CYS A 112 5.38 17.41 -14.68
CA CYS A 112 4.19 16.89 -14.05
C CYS A 112 2.95 17.25 -14.87
N ILE A 113 2.21 16.21 -15.32
CA ILE A 113 1.01 16.39 -16.13
C ILE A 113 -0.22 16.11 -15.25
N GLU A 114 -1.16 17.05 -15.25
CA GLU A 114 -2.44 16.91 -14.55
C GLU A 114 -3.55 17.53 -15.41
N ARG A 115 -4.66 16.83 -15.58
CA ARG A 115 -5.77 17.28 -16.42
C ARG A 115 -6.72 18.26 -15.73
N GLN A 116 -6.78 18.23 -14.40
CA GLN A 116 -7.70 19.04 -13.61
C GLN A 116 -7.08 20.39 -13.30
N GLU A 117 -7.56 21.45 -13.92
CA GLU A 117 -7.02 22.81 -13.83
C GLU A 117 -6.86 23.33 -12.40
N HIS A 118 -7.82 23.01 -11.53
CA HIS A 118 -7.74 23.38 -10.11
C HIS A 118 -6.60 22.68 -9.38
N LEU A 119 -6.32 21.39 -9.68
CA LEU A 119 -5.17 20.66 -9.13
C LEU A 119 -3.85 21.21 -9.69
N CYS A 120 -3.78 21.53 -10.98
CA CYS A 120 -2.61 22.18 -11.57
C CYS A 120 -2.22 23.45 -10.83
N SER A 121 -3.22 24.26 -10.47
CA SER A 121 -2.99 25.50 -9.71
C SER A 121 -2.46 25.21 -8.29
N ILE A 122 -3.05 24.24 -7.59
CA ILE A 122 -2.65 23.83 -6.22
C ILE A 122 -1.22 23.29 -6.23
N ILE A 123 -0.91 22.34 -7.11
CA ILE A 123 0.42 21.70 -7.13
C ILE A 123 1.52 22.67 -7.55
N SER A 124 1.23 23.59 -8.47
CA SER A 124 2.19 24.61 -8.89
C SER A 124 2.58 25.54 -7.72
N GLU A 125 1.61 25.97 -6.92
CA GLU A 125 1.88 26.76 -5.71
C GLU A 125 2.59 25.94 -4.63
N ASN A 126 2.19 24.69 -4.44
CA ASN A 126 2.83 23.80 -3.46
C ASN A 126 4.29 23.52 -3.82
N PHE A 127 4.61 23.25 -5.10
CA PHE A 127 6.00 23.02 -5.51
C PHE A 127 6.88 24.26 -5.32
N LYS A 128 6.35 25.46 -5.55
CA LYS A 128 7.04 26.71 -5.21
C LYS A 128 7.28 26.83 -3.69
N THR A 129 6.25 26.56 -2.89
CA THR A 129 6.33 26.60 -1.42
C THR A 129 7.34 25.58 -0.88
N LEU A 130 7.44 24.41 -1.53
CA LEU A 130 8.39 23.35 -1.21
C LEU A 130 9.81 23.60 -1.75
N GLY A 131 10.02 24.67 -2.52
CA GLY A 131 11.31 24.98 -3.13
C GLY A 131 11.73 24.04 -4.27
N LEU A 132 10.78 23.38 -4.92
CA LEU A 132 11.01 22.40 -5.99
C LEU A 132 11.01 23.09 -7.35
N SER A 133 11.98 23.96 -7.58
CA SER A 133 12.08 24.77 -8.80
C SER A 133 12.40 23.99 -10.08
N GLN A 134 12.87 22.74 -9.97
CA GLN A 134 13.15 21.84 -11.09
C GLN A 134 11.87 21.22 -11.68
N ILE A 135 10.68 21.38 -11.02
CA ILE A 135 9.43 20.81 -11.50
C ILE A 135 8.67 21.82 -12.36
N GLU A 136 8.32 21.41 -13.56
CA GLU A 136 7.39 22.08 -14.46
C GLU A 136 6.02 21.40 -14.38
N VAL A 137 4.94 22.16 -14.17
CA VAL A 137 3.56 21.66 -14.17
C VAL A 137 2.88 22.04 -15.48
N ILE A 138 2.34 21.05 -16.17
CA ILE A 138 1.59 21.22 -17.41
C ILE A 138 0.14 20.76 -17.17
N CYS A 139 -0.81 21.67 -17.38
CA CYS A 139 -2.22 21.35 -17.33
C CYS A 139 -2.65 20.78 -18.69
N GLY A 140 -2.91 19.48 -18.74
CA GLY A 140 -3.22 18.80 -19.99
C GLY A 140 -3.51 17.32 -19.83
N ASP A 141 -3.84 16.68 -20.94
CA ASP A 141 -4.09 15.25 -21.00
C ASP A 141 -2.78 14.44 -21.12
N ALA A 142 -2.69 13.35 -20.37
CA ALA A 142 -1.51 12.48 -20.34
C ALA A 142 -1.20 11.86 -21.70
N THR A 143 -2.24 11.42 -22.44
CA THR A 143 -2.10 10.77 -23.75
C THR A 143 -1.63 11.76 -24.81
N GLU A 144 -2.19 12.98 -24.81
CA GLU A 144 -1.76 14.04 -25.73
C GLU A 144 -0.33 14.47 -25.48
N TYR A 145 0.06 14.62 -24.21
CA TYR A 145 1.42 14.99 -23.86
C TYR A 145 2.43 13.89 -24.21
N LEU A 146 2.08 12.61 -24.05
CA LEU A 146 2.93 11.48 -24.39
C LEU A 146 3.42 11.57 -25.85
N HIS A 147 2.55 11.93 -26.80
CA HIS A 147 2.91 12.06 -28.21
C HIS A 147 4.04 13.07 -28.48
N THR A 148 4.15 14.10 -27.67
CA THR A 148 5.07 15.23 -27.88
C THR A 148 6.21 15.31 -26.89
N MET A 149 6.17 14.53 -25.80
CA MET A 149 7.18 14.59 -24.75
C MET A 149 8.58 14.20 -25.25
N PRO A 150 9.64 14.78 -24.68
CA PRO A 150 11.00 14.30 -24.90
C PRO A 150 11.21 12.94 -24.26
N HIS A 151 12.28 12.24 -24.64
CA HIS A 151 12.67 10.98 -23.99
C HIS A 151 13.08 11.23 -22.54
N ALA A 152 12.51 10.45 -21.61
CA ALA A 152 12.72 10.54 -20.16
C ALA A 152 13.61 9.39 -19.63
N ASP A 153 14.37 9.66 -18.57
CA ASP A 153 15.07 8.60 -17.84
C ASP A 153 14.09 7.76 -17.02
N LEU A 154 13.10 8.42 -16.42
CA LEU A 154 12.01 7.77 -15.70
C LEU A 154 10.66 8.40 -16.08
N LEU A 155 9.69 7.55 -16.34
CA LEU A 155 8.29 7.93 -16.50
C LEU A 155 7.45 7.23 -15.45
N MET A 156 6.54 7.97 -14.83
CA MET A 156 5.54 7.41 -13.89
C MET A 156 4.14 7.65 -14.42
N ILE A 157 3.26 6.66 -14.21
CA ILE A 157 1.84 6.76 -14.52
C ILE A 157 1.02 6.04 -13.44
N ASP A 158 0.00 6.72 -12.89
CA ASP A 158 -0.97 6.20 -11.92
C ASP A 158 -2.38 6.31 -12.54
N PRO A 159 -2.77 5.35 -13.38
CA PRO A 159 -4.04 5.42 -14.08
C PRO A 159 -5.20 5.24 -13.10
N ALA A 160 -6.15 6.18 -13.14
CA ALA A 160 -7.36 6.10 -12.33
C ALA A 160 -8.25 4.93 -12.79
N ARG A 161 -8.92 4.26 -11.85
CA ARG A 161 -9.95 3.29 -12.21
C ARG A 161 -11.10 4.02 -12.93
N ARG A 162 -11.59 3.44 -14.02
CA ARG A 162 -12.82 3.95 -14.65
C ARG A 162 -13.97 3.69 -13.70
N ASP A 163 -14.48 4.72 -13.08
CA ASP A 163 -15.63 4.61 -12.19
C ASP A 163 -16.59 5.78 -12.40
N GLU A 164 -17.14 5.89 -13.61
CA GLU A 164 -18.30 6.77 -13.84
C GLU A 164 -19.61 6.15 -13.35
N HIS A 165 -19.64 4.83 -13.03
CA HIS A 165 -20.87 4.10 -12.68
C HIS A 165 -20.72 3.11 -11.51
N GLY A 166 -19.67 3.15 -10.69
CA GLY A 166 -19.52 2.27 -9.51
C GLY A 166 -19.25 0.80 -9.83
N ALA A 167 -18.94 0.45 -11.09
CA ALA A 167 -18.60 -0.91 -11.46
C ALA A 167 -17.17 -1.27 -10.98
N ARG A 168 -17.01 -2.47 -10.43
CA ARG A 168 -15.69 -2.97 -10.01
C ARG A 168 -14.81 -3.15 -11.24
N THR A 169 -13.72 -2.42 -11.33
CA THR A 169 -12.66 -2.64 -12.32
C THR A 169 -11.89 -3.90 -11.97
N PHE A 170 -11.74 -4.81 -12.95
CA PHE A 170 -11.12 -6.11 -12.73
C PHE A 170 -9.73 -6.25 -13.37
N GLY A 171 -9.28 -5.30 -14.19
CA GLY A 171 -8.00 -5.37 -14.88
C GLY A 171 -7.36 -4.02 -15.15
N ILE A 172 -6.09 -4.05 -15.58
CA ILE A 172 -5.33 -2.85 -15.98
C ILE A 172 -5.96 -2.18 -17.22
N ALA A 173 -6.59 -2.94 -18.10
CA ALA A 173 -7.30 -2.41 -19.28
C ALA A 173 -8.49 -1.52 -18.93
N ASP A 174 -9.04 -1.65 -17.72
CA ASP A 174 -10.18 -0.87 -17.25
C ASP A 174 -9.78 0.48 -16.63
N CYS A 175 -8.50 0.80 -16.60
CA CYS A 175 -7.98 2.05 -16.05
C CYS A 175 -8.03 3.20 -17.07
N THR A 176 -7.97 4.43 -16.58
CA THR A 176 -7.91 5.64 -17.41
C THR A 176 -6.73 6.52 -16.98
N PRO A 177 -5.78 6.83 -17.90
CA PRO A 177 -5.71 6.33 -19.27
C PRO A 177 -5.51 4.81 -19.35
N ASN A 178 -5.88 4.18 -20.50
CA ASN A 178 -5.63 2.76 -20.73
C ASN A 178 -4.16 2.53 -21.05
N VAL A 179 -3.42 2.10 -20.05
CA VAL A 179 -1.94 1.94 -20.14
C VAL A 179 -1.56 0.92 -21.21
N LEU A 180 -2.38 -0.15 -21.43
CA LEU A 180 -2.05 -1.17 -22.42
C LEU A 180 -2.04 -0.62 -23.85
N GLU A 181 -2.90 0.36 -24.15
CA GLU A 181 -2.92 1.03 -25.47
C GLU A 181 -1.75 2.00 -25.64
N MET A 182 -1.13 2.43 -24.55
CA MET A 182 -0.01 3.40 -24.54
C MET A 182 1.37 2.71 -24.50
N MET A 183 1.45 1.41 -24.24
CA MET A 183 2.71 0.73 -23.90
C MET A 183 3.81 0.88 -24.95
N ASP A 184 3.49 0.76 -26.23
CA ASP A 184 4.47 0.91 -27.33
C ASP A 184 5.14 2.29 -27.25
N GLU A 185 4.36 3.34 -27.11
CA GLU A 185 4.86 4.70 -27.04
C GLU A 185 5.56 5.01 -25.71
N LEU A 186 5.05 4.52 -24.58
CA LEU A 186 5.68 4.65 -23.29
C LEU A 186 7.10 4.05 -23.29
N THR A 187 7.26 2.86 -23.87
CA THR A 187 8.57 2.19 -23.96
C THR A 187 9.52 2.83 -24.97
N GLU A 188 9.00 3.51 -26.00
CA GLU A 188 9.79 4.33 -26.91
C GLU A 188 10.31 5.60 -26.22
N LYS A 189 9.45 6.25 -25.42
CA LYS A 189 9.69 7.58 -24.84
C LYS A 189 10.40 7.57 -23.48
N ALA A 190 10.58 6.43 -22.83
CA ALA A 190 11.25 6.35 -21.55
C ALA A 190 12.23 5.18 -21.43
N THR A 191 13.31 5.37 -20.68
CA THR A 191 14.25 4.29 -20.32
C THR A 191 13.67 3.36 -19.30
N ARG A 192 12.98 3.92 -18.29
CA ARG A 192 12.28 3.19 -17.23
C ARG A 192 10.88 3.74 -17.05
N ILE A 193 9.94 2.86 -16.78
CA ILE A 193 8.52 3.19 -16.54
C ILE A 193 8.10 2.55 -15.24
N ILE A 194 7.43 3.31 -14.38
CA ILE A 194 6.77 2.82 -13.19
C ILE A 194 5.26 3.04 -13.37
N ILE A 195 4.52 1.93 -13.44
CA ILE A 195 3.05 1.95 -13.46
C ILE A 195 2.57 1.67 -12.05
N LYS A 196 1.89 2.65 -11.44
CA LYS A 196 1.28 2.49 -10.12
C LYS A 196 -0.15 2.01 -10.29
N LEU A 197 -0.51 0.95 -9.59
CA LEU A 197 -1.83 0.34 -9.65
C LEU A 197 -2.46 0.21 -8.25
N SER A 198 -3.78 0.20 -8.22
CA SER A 198 -4.53 -0.09 -7.01
C SER A 198 -4.18 -1.49 -6.45
N PRO A 199 -4.06 -1.65 -5.12
CA PRO A 199 -3.83 -2.95 -4.48
C PRO A 199 -4.99 -3.95 -4.67
N MET A 200 -6.13 -3.49 -5.18
CA MET A 200 -7.28 -4.36 -5.48
C MET A 200 -7.08 -5.18 -6.77
N LEU A 201 -6.22 -4.73 -7.68
CA LEU A 201 -5.93 -5.43 -8.94
C LEU A 201 -5.09 -6.70 -8.68
N ASP A 202 -5.28 -7.70 -9.53
CA ASP A 202 -4.42 -8.88 -9.55
C ASP A 202 -3.12 -8.54 -10.28
N TRP A 203 -2.01 -8.56 -9.56
CA TRP A 203 -0.70 -8.20 -10.10
C TRP A 203 -0.21 -9.17 -11.16
N ARG A 204 -0.49 -10.49 -11.03
CA ARG A 204 -0.11 -11.50 -12.03
C ARG A 204 -0.84 -11.26 -13.34
N LYS A 205 -2.15 -11.02 -13.24
CA LYS A 205 -2.96 -10.68 -14.40
C LYS A 205 -2.48 -9.39 -15.07
N ALA A 206 -2.09 -8.37 -14.29
CA ALA A 206 -1.57 -7.13 -14.85
C ALA A 206 -0.25 -7.33 -15.60
N VAL A 207 0.66 -8.15 -15.06
CA VAL A 207 1.89 -8.57 -15.73
C VAL A 207 1.57 -9.33 -17.03
N ASP A 208 0.73 -10.37 -16.96
CA ASP A 208 0.33 -11.16 -18.11
C ASP A 208 -0.28 -10.29 -19.24
N ASP A 209 -1.11 -9.31 -18.88
CA ASP A 209 -1.77 -8.42 -19.85
C ASP A 209 -0.75 -7.51 -20.56
N ILE A 210 0.29 -7.01 -19.85
CA ILE A 210 1.39 -6.22 -20.41
C ILE A 210 2.28 -7.12 -21.31
N GLU A 211 2.65 -8.30 -20.85
CA GLU A 211 3.56 -9.19 -21.58
C GLU A 211 2.94 -9.78 -22.84
N ARG A 212 1.62 -9.94 -22.90
CA ARG A 212 0.91 -10.26 -24.16
C ARG A 212 1.12 -9.20 -25.24
N GLY A 213 1.32 -7.93 -24.88
CA GLY A 213 1.72 -6.83 -25.74
C GLY A 213 3.18 -6.85 -26.17
N LYS A 214 3.95 -7.90 -25.79
CA LYS A 214 5.41 -8.04 -26.04
C LYS A 214 6.29 -7.03 -25.28
N HIS A 215 5.76 -6.48 -24.19
CA HIS A 215 6.53 -5.67 -23.26
C HIS A 215 6.93 -6.53 -22.05
N HIS A 216 8.14 -6.33 -21.51
CA HIS A 216 8.62 -7.10 -20.38
C HIS A 216 8.49 -6.30 -19.08
N VAL A 217 7.91 -6.93 -18.03
CA VAL A 217 7.88 -6.38 -16.67
C VAL A 217 9.10 -6.89 -15.92
N ASN A 218 10.02 -5.99 -15.56
CA ASN A 218 11.26 -6.33 -14.85
C ASN A 218 10.98 -6.64 -13.38
N SER A 219 10.16 -5.79 -12.73
CA SER A 219 9.90 -5.92 -11.30
C SER A 219 8.46 -5.58 -10.94
N VAL A 220 7.96 -6.25 -9.90
CA VAL A 220 6.70 -5.94 -9.24
C VAL A 220 6.96 -5.63 -7.78
N TYR A 221 6.57 -4.42 -7.33
CA TYR A 221 6.64 -4.03 -5.93
C TYR A 221 5.23 -4.05 -5.33
N ILE A 222 5.05 -4.83 -4.28
CA ILE A 222 3.80 -4.91 -3.52
C ILE A 222 4.03 -4.18 -2.21
N VAL A 223 3.48 -2.96 -2.11
CA VAL A 223 3.78 -2.04 -1.03
C VAL A 223 2.65 -2.00 -0.02
N SER A 224 2.98 -2.32 1.22
CA SER A 224 2.11 -2.21 2.39
C SER A 224 2.63 -1.14 3.35
N VAL A 225 1.73 -0.54 4.11
CA VAL A 225 2.04 0.38 5.21
C VAL A 225 1.28 -0.10 6.44
N GLU A 226 1.98 -0.31 7.56
CA GLU A 226 1.37 -0.83 8.80
C GLU A 226 0.47 -2.06 8.55
N ASN A 227 0.99 -3.00 7.76
CA ASN A 227 0.30 -4.24 7.42
C ASN A 227 -1.02 -4.07 6.62
N GLU A 228 -1.16 -2.99 5.86
CA GLU A 228 -2.25 -2.77 4.91
C GLU A 228 -1.67 -2.53 3.52
N CYS A 229 -2.04 -3.37 2.53
CA CYS A 229 -1.54 -3.23 1.16
C CYS A 229 -2.10 -1.94 0.54
N LYS A 230 -1.21 -1.04 0.11
CA LYS A 230 -1.55 0.32 -0.36
C LYS A 230 -1.45 0.48 -1.86
N GLU A 231 -0.45 -0.12 -2.49
CA GLU A 231 -0.21 0.05 -3.93
C GLU A 231 0.59 -1.12 -4.51
N LEU A 232 0.43 -1.32 -5.80
CA LEU A 232 1.25 -2.18 -6.64
C LEU A 232 2.02 -1.29 -7.60
N LEU A 233 3.32 -1.57 -7.79
CA LEU A 233 4.13 -0.86 -8.78
C LEU A 233 4.69 -1.90 -9.74
N LEU A 234 4.50 -1.67 -11.03
CA LEU A 234 5.10 -2.47 -12.09
C LEU A 234 6.22 -1.63 -12.73
N GLU A 235 7.42 -2.19 -12.77
CA GLU A 235 8.58 -1.54 -13.40
C GLU A 235 8.87 -2.19 -14.74
N ILE A 236 8.92 -1.39 -15.78
CA ILE A 236 9.26 -1.78 -17.14
C ILE A 236 10.52 -1.01 -17.55
N GLY A 237 11.54 -1.71 -18.03
CA GLY A 237 12.78 -1.12 -18.50
C GLY A 237 13.10 -1.50 -19.94
N LYS A 238 13.96 -0.72 -20.58
CA LYS A 238 14.43 -0.98 -21.95
C LYS A 238 15.40 -2.16 -22.07
N GLU A 239 16.09 -2.49 -21.00
CA GLU A 239 17.07 -3.56 -21.01
C GLU A 239 16.36 -4.90 -20.77
N ILE A 240 16.17 -5.68 -21.83
CA ILE A 240 15.90 -7.10 -21.72
C ILE A 240 17.23 -7.76 -21.32
N PRO A 241 17.33 -8.39 -20.14
CA PRO A 241 18.53 -9.13 -19.77
C PRO A 241 18.90 -10.15 -20.86
N GLN A 242 20.17 -10.27 -21.20
CA GLN A 242 20.66 -11.24 -22.22
C GLN A 242 20.50 -12.70 -21.79
N THR A 243 20.20 -12.95 -20.52
CA THR A 243 19.78 -14.24 -19.94
C THR A 243 18.28 -14.22 -19.74
N GLU A 244 17.59 -15.37 -19.74
CA GLU A 244 16.13 -15.46 -19.58
C GLU A 244 15.63 -14.46 -18.53
N PRO A 245 14.80 -13.49 -18.93
CA PRO A 245 14.36 -12.43 -18.02
C PRO A 245 13.48 -13.05 -16.94
N SER A 246 13.90 -12.96 -15.70
CA SER A 246 13.13 -13.40 -14.55
C SER A 246 12.38 -12.20 -13.95
N LEU A 247 11.09 -12.35 -13.75
CA LEU A 247 10.27 -11.33 -13.08
C LEU A 247 10.65 -11.27 -11.60
N HIS A 248 11.20 -10.14 -11.16
CA HIS A 248 11.56 -9.92 -9.77
C HIS A 248 10.39 -9.37 -8.97
N VAL A 249 10.01 -10.01 -7.87
CA VAL A 249 8.89 -9.60 -7.01
C VAL A 249 9.39 -9.18 -5.64
N VAL A 250 9.05 -7.96 -5.25
CA VAL A 250 9.42 -7.33 -3.98
C VAL A 250 8.18 -7.09 -3.13
N CYS A 251 8.08 -7.77 -2.01
CA CYS A 251 7.06 -7.54 -0.97
C CYS A 251 7.65 -6.66 0.11
N VAL A 252 7.07 -5.48 0.36
CA VAL A 252 7.54 -4.57 1.40
C VAL A 252 6.39 -4.09 2.29
N ASN A 253 6.64 -4.05 3.60
CA ASN A 253 5.74 -3.45 4.58
C ASN A 253 6.48 -2.33 5.33
N LEU A 254 6.06 -1.10 5.11
CA LEU A 254 6.66 0.12 5.68
C LEU A 254 6.08 0.36 7.07
N LEU A 255 6.91 0.30 8.09
CA LEU A 255 6.50 0.48 9.48
C LEU A 255 6.60 1.94 9.94
N SER A 256 5.88 2.28 11.02
CA SER A 256 5.83 3.64 11.59
C SER A 256 7.16 4.10 12.18
N ASP A 257 7.99 3.17 12.61
CA ASP A 257 9.31 3.43 13.16
C ASP A 257 10.41 3.58 12.10
N GLY A 258 10.03 3.56 10.81
CA GLY A 258 10.94 3.70 9.67
C GLY A 258 11.61 2.41 9.22
N ARG A 259 11.36 1.28 9.88
CA ARG A 259 11.83 -0.03 9.42
C ARG A 259 10.99 -0.53 8.25
N GLU A 260 11.60 -1.40 7.43
CA GLU A 260 10.97 -2.12 6.34
C GLU A 260 11.03 -3.62 6.61
N GLU A 261 9.89 -4.29 6.55
CA GLU A 261 9.85 -5.75 6.42
C GLU A 261 9.83 -6.08 4.95
N ARG A 262 10.89 -6.72 4.44
CA ARG A 262 11.09 -6.97 3.02
C ARG A 262 11.27 -8.46 2.75
N PHE A 263 10.66 -8.94 1.66
CA PHE A 263 10.83 -10.28 1.11
C PHE A 263 10.84 -10.21 -0.41
N GLU A 264 11.81 -10.87 -1.05
CA GLU A 264 12.01 -10.81 -2.48
C GLU A 264 12.15 -12.21 -3.06
N PHE A 265 11.69 -12.39 -4.29
CA PHE A 265 11.82 -13.66 -5.00
C PHE A 265 11.68 -13.45 -6.51
N ASP A 266 12.20 -14.39 -7.29
CA ASP A 266 11.99 -14.47 -8.74
C ASP A 266 10.76 -15.35 -9.02
N ALA A 267 9.83 -14.85 -9.83
CA ALA A 267 8.51 -15.46 -10.01
C ALA A 267 8.57 -16.84 -10.69
N GLU A 268 9.57 -17.06 -11.57
CA GLU A 268 9.77 -18.31 -12.33
C GLU A 268 10.45 -19.40 -11.50
N ALA A 269 11.03 -19.06 -10.35
CA ALA A 269 11.67 -20.05 -9.50
C ALA A 269 10.63 -21.06 -8.98
N LEU A 270 10.90 -22.34 -9.22
CA LEU A 270 10.02 -23.43 -8.79
C LEU A 270 10.22 -23.70 -7.31
N PHE A 271 9.19 -23.43 -6.53
CA PHE A 271 9.14 -23.71 -5.11
C PHE A 271 8.02 -24.70 -4.79
N SER A 272 8.24 -25.54 -3.80
CA SER A 272 7.22 -26.45 -3.28
C SER A 272 6.72 -26.01 -1.92
N THR A 273 5.42 -25.80 -1.79
CA THR A 273 4.82 -25.51 -0.49
C THR A 273 4.89 -26.75 0.39
N LYS A 274 5.59 -26.65 1.52
CA LYS A 274 5.54 -27.67 2.56
C LYS A 274 4.34 -27.40 3.46
N THR A 275 3.26 -28.14 3.21
CA THR A 275 2.09 -28.15 4.09
C THR A 275 2.25 -29.27 5.10
N THR A 276 2.13 -29.00 6.38
CA THR A 276 2.34 -30.02 7.41
C THR A 276 1.31 -29.97 8.50
N GLY A 277 0.79 -31.16 8.87
CA GLY A 277 0.38 -31.41 10.23
C GLY A 277 1.64 -31.63 11.09
N PHE A 278 1.56 -31.33 12.36
CA PHE A 278 2.65 -31.55 13.31
C PHE A 278 2.32 -32.71 14.26
N ALA A 279 3.31 -33.52 14.60
CA ALA A 279 3.16 -34.61 15.57
C ALA A 279 3.23 -34.09 17.02
N GLU A 280 4.12 -33.12 17.24
CA GLU A 280 4.30 -32.43 18.52
C GLU A 280 3.94 -30.96 18.36
N LYS A 281 3.63 -30.28 19.48
CA LYS A 281 3.29 -28.84 19.49
C LYS A 281 4.50 -28.04 18.94
N PRO A 282 4.35 -27.28 17.84
CA PRO A 282 5.41 -26.39 17.35
C PRO A 282 5.69 -25.25 18.32
N GLY A 283 6.90 -24.72 18.32
CA GLY A 283 7.33 -23.64 19.19
C GLY A 283 6.76 -22.28 18.84
N PHE A 284 6.68 -21.99 17.54
CA PHE A 284 6.36 -20.65 17.01
C PHE A 284 5.33 -20.70 15.90
N LEU A 285 4.51 -19.64 15.87
CA LEU A 285 3.56 -19.35 14.79
C LEU A 285 3.92 -18.03 14.12
N PHE A 286 3.85 -18.02 12.80
CA PHE A 286 4.18 -16.88 11.96
C PHE A 286 2.98 -16.50 11.09
N GLU A 287 2.68 -15.21 11.06
CA GLU A 287 1.66 -14.63 10.20
C GLU A 287 2.32 -13.63 9.26
N PRO A 288 2.39 -13.91 7.93
CA PRO A 288 3.01 -13.01 6.95
C PRO A 288 2.33 -11.65 6.92
N ASN A 289 3.08 -10.61 6.57
CA ASN A 289 2.52 -9.28 6.39
C ASN A 289 1.65 -9.17 5.12
N ALA A 290 0.94 -8.05 4.99
CA ALA A 290 -0.06 -7.87 3.94
C ALA A 290 0.53 -7.88 2.52
N SER A 291 1.78 -7.47 2.31
CA SER A 291 2.42 -7.53 0.99
C SER A 291 2.66 -8.97 0.53
N ILE A 292 3.13 -9.83 1.43
CA ILE A 292 3.32 -11.27 1.16
C ILE A 292 1.96 -11.96 0.95
N MET A 293 0.95 -11.62 1.75
CA MET A 293 -0.41 -12.12 1.57
C MET A 293 -0.95 -11.76 0.18
N LYS A 294 -0.69 -10.54 -0.29
CA LYS A 294 -1.08 -10.07 -1.63
C LYS A 294 -0.27 -10.74 -2.73
N ALA A 295 1.02 -10.99 -2.51
CA ALA A 295 1.88 -11.69 -3.46
C ALA A 295 1.46 -13.15 -3.65
N GLY A 296 0.98 -13.81 -2.57
CA GLY A 296 0.66 -15.23 -2.57
C GLY A 296 1.90 -16.13 -2.71
N CYS A 297 3.07 -15.65 -2.27
CA CYS A 297 4.38 -16.33 -2.39
C CYS A 297 4.66 -17.28 -1.20
N PHE A 298 3.69 -18.12 -0.85
CA PHE A 298 3.75 -18.94 0.36
C PHE A 298 4.77 -20.10 0.25
N ALA A 299 4.96 -20.64 -0.96
CA ALA A 299 5.97 -21.66 -1.20
C ALA A 299 7.38 -21.10 -1.04
N GLN A 300 7.65 -19.93 -1.64
CA GLN A 300 8.91 -19.23 -1.53
C GLN A 300 9.24 -18.88 -0.07
N LEU A 301 8.23 -18.40 0.65
CA LEU A 301 8.35 -18.07 2.07
C LEU A 301 8.70 -19.32 2.91
N SER A 302 8.01 -20.45 2.67
CA SER A 302 8.27 -21.73 3.35
C SER A 302 9.69 -22.21 3.14
N GLU A 303 10.18 -22.15 1.92
CA GLU A 303 11.51 -22.64 1.58
C GLU A 303 12.61 -21.72 2.12
N CYS A 304 12.45 -20.40 1.93
CA CYS A 304 13.44 -19.42 2.36
C CYS A 304 13.67 -19.43 3.88
N TYR A 305 12.61 -19.58 4.65
CA TYR A 305 12.67 -19.56 6.12
C TYR A 305 12.65 -20.95 6.77
N GLY A 306 12.53 -22.02 5.99
CA GLY A 306 12.45 -23.38 6.54
C GLY A 306 11.21 -23.63 7.40
N ILE A 307 10.12 -22.92 7.14
CA ILE A 307 8.86 -22.99 7.89
C ILE A 307 7.81 -23.81 7.15
N SER A 308 6.85 -24.34 7.89
CA SER A 308 5.78 -25.17 7.34
C SER A 308 4.43 -24.45 7.41
N GLN A 309 3.70 -24.41 6.30
CA GLN A 309 2.35 -23.89 6.27
C GLN A 309 1.37 -24.89 6.94
N LEU A 310 0.46 -24.41 7.79
CA LEU A 310 -0.49 -25.27 8.52
C LEU A 310 -1.50 -25.97 7.60
N ASP A 311 -1.94 -25.27 6.57
CA ASP A 311 -2.84 -25.78 5.51
C ASP A 311 -2.77 -24.81 4.33
N SER A 312 -3.02 -25.28 3.10
CA SER A 312 -2.93 -24.48 1.88
C SER A 312 -3.72 -23.17 1.90
N ASN A 313 -4.84 -23.13 2.62
CA ASN A 313 -5.72 -21.96 2.73
C ASN A 313 -5.59 -21.22 4.07
N SER A 314 -4.76 -21.70 4.99
CA SER A 314 -4.61 -21.09 6.32
C SER A 314 -3.72 -19.86 6.33
N HIS A 315 -2.72 -19.84 5.46
CA HIS A 315 -1.72 -18.74 5.36
C HIS A 315 -1.07 -18.39 6.70
N LEU A 316 -0.97 -19.39 7.58
CA LEU A 316 -0.24 -19.38 8.83
C LEU A 316 0.87 -20.43 8.77
N PHE A 317 2.01 -20.11 9.35
CA PHE A 317 3.18 -20.96 9.32
C PHE A 317 3.65 -21.29 10.73
N VAL A 318 4.38 -22.39 10.86
CA VAL A 318 4.93 -22.85 12.13
C VAL A 318 6.36 -23.30 11.98
N SER A 319 7.12 -23.22 13.06
CA SER A 319 8.46 -23.76 13.22
C SER A 319 8.73 -24.07 14.68
N ASP A 320 9.69 -24.95 14.95
CA ASP A 320 10.21 -25.21 16.30
C ASP A 320 11.23 -24.15 16.72
N THR A 321 11.81 -23.41 15.77
CA THR A 321 12.76 -22.34 16.00
C THR A 321 12.18 -20.98 15.69
N ASP A 322 12.62 -19.96 16.44
CA ASP A 322 12.26 -18.57 16.15
C ASP A 322 13.01 -18.06 14.92
N ILE A 323 12.35 -17.20 14.15
CA ILE A 323 12.90 -16.54 12.97
C ILE A 323 12.86 -15.03 13.21
N GLU A 324 13.97 -14.48 13.66
CA GLU A 324 14.05 -13.10 14.17
C GLU A 324 13.62 -12.05 13.13
N HIS A 325 13.97 -12.25 11.86
CA HIS A 325 13.68 -11.30 10.77
C HIS A 325 12.55 -11.77 9.85
N PHE A 326 11.58 -12.52 10.40
CA PHE A 326 10.41 -12.91 9.64
C PHE A 326 9.60 -11.67 9.19
N PRO A 327 9.24 -11.54 7.92
CA PRO A 327 8.50 -10.38 7.41
C PRO A 327 7.00 -10.49 7.75
N GLY A 328 6.66 -10.18 8.99
CA GLY A 328 5.32 -10.31 9.55
C GLY A 328 5.31 -10.42 11.05
N ARG A 329 4.22 -10.96 11.59
CA ARG A 329 4.04 -11.12 13.04
C ARG A 329 4.53 -12.49 13.51
N ARG A 330 5.21 -12.51 14.64
CA ARG A 330 5.75 -13.72 15.28
C ARG A 330 5.06 -13.96 16.62
N PHE A 331 4.80 -15.21 16.93
CA PHE A 331 4.13 -15.60 18.17
C PHE A 331 4.78 -16.86 18.75
N VAL A 332 4.91 -16.89 20.09
CA VAL A 332 5.23 -18.12 20.81
C VAL A 332 3.93 -18.89 21.05
N ILE A 333 3.90 -20.15 20.70
CA ILE A 333 2.74 -21.02 20.91
C ILE A 333 2.80 -21.60 22.33
N ASP A 334 1.87 -21.21 23.18
CA ASP A 334 1.73 -21.76 24.51
C ASP A 334 0.94 -23.07 24.49
N ILE A 335 -0.21 -23.09 23.80
CA ILE A 335 -1.11 -24.25 23.76
C ILE A 335 -1.67 -24.42 22.35
N VAL A 336 -1.77 -25.66 21.90
CA VAL A 336 -2.59 -26.04 20.74
C VAL A 336 -3.74 -26.91 21.23
N THR A 337 -4.98 -26.54 20.87
CA THR A 337 -6.16 -27.24 21.34
C THR A 337 -7.18 -27.50 20.22
N SER A 338 -8.06 -28.44 20.43
CA SER A 338 -9.20 -28.71 19.55
C SER A 338 -10.41 -27.82 19.91
N MET A 339 -11.51 -27.95 19.13
CA MET A 339 -12.79 -27.32 19.46
C MET A 339 -13.64 -28.14 20.47
N ASN A 340 -13.09 -29.21 21.04
CA ASN A 340 -13.73 -30.03 22.06
C ASN A 340 -13.90 -29.19 23.34
N LYS A 341 -15.06 -29.34 23.99
CA LYS A 341 -15.42 -28.55 25.18
C LYS A 341 -14.46 -28.77 26.36
N HIS A 342 -13.96 -30.00 26.54
CA HIS A 342 -13.02 -30.34 27.59
C HIS A 342 -11.69 -29.66 27.37
N ASP A 343 -11.11 -29.83 26.17
CA ASP A 343 -9.82 -29.29 25.79
C ASP A 343 -9.81 -27.76 25.82
N LEU A 344 -10.91 -27.14 25.36
CA LEU A 344 -11.07 -25.67 25.41
C LEU A 344 -11.09 -25.14 26.87
N LYS A 345 -11.76 -25.85 27.78
CA LYS A 345 -11.81 -25.43 29.18
C LYS A 345 -10.45 -25.45 29.82
N GLU A 346 -9.66 -26.46 29.52
CA GLU A 346 -8.27 -26.58 30.02
C GLU A 346 -7.38 -25.51 29.42
N ALA A 347 -7.39 -25.39 28.09
CA ALA A 347 -6.51 -24.43 27.34
C ALA A 347 -6.79 -22.96 27.64
N LEU A 348 -8.03 -22.61 28.03
CA LEU A 348 -8.44 -21.24 28.32
C LEU A 348 -8.51 -20.91 29.81
N THR A 349 -8.07 -21.82 30.69
CA THR A 349 -8.07 -21.58 32.12
C THR A 349 -7.25 -20.33 32.45
N GLY A 350 -7.86 -19.37 33.16
CA GLY A 350 -7.22 -18.12 33.55
C GLY A 350 -7.20 -17.02 32.46
N ILE A 351 -7.68 -17.32 31.26
CA ILE A 351 -7.75 -16.34 30.15
C ILE A 351 -9.16 -15.75 30.10
N SER A 352 -9.28 -14.45 30.34
CA SER A 352 -10.54 -13.70 30.25
C SER A 352 -10.65 -12.81 29.01
N ARG A 353 -9.50 -12.45 28.39
CA ARG A 353 -9.39 -11.59 27.23
C ARG A 353 -8.39 -12.17 26.23
N ALA A 354 -8.68 -12.04 24.93
CA ALA A 354 -7.76 -12.42 23.88
C ALA A 354 -8.05 -11.70 22.56
N ASN A 355 -6.99 -11.48 21.79
CA ASN A 355 -7.04 -11.05 20.40
C ASN A 355 -7.28 -12.29 19.53
N ILE A 356 -8.45 -12.39 18.90
CA ILE A 356 -8.82 -13.59 18.12
C ILE A 356 -8.69 -13.29 16.63
N ALA A 357 -7.98 -14.16 15.91
CA ALA A 357 -7.90 -14.20 14.46
C ALA A 357 -8.40 -15.54 13.92
N VAL A 358 -9.11 -15.53 12.81
CA VAL A 358 -9.55 -16.74 12.10
C VAL A 358 -8.95 -16.79 10.70
N ARG A 359 -8.46 -17.97 10.31
CA ARG A 359 -7.91 -18.26 8.99
C ARG A 359 -8.36 -19.64 8.55
N ASN A 360 -9.05 -19.75 7.42
CA ASN A 360 -9.59 -21.05 6.96
C ASN A 360 -10.34 -21.79 8.07
N PHE A 361 -11.31 -21.14 8.67
CA PHE A 361 -12.05 -21.65 9.81
C PHE A 361 -13.56 -21.41 9.61
N PRO A 362 -14.45 -22.36 9.98
CA PRO A 362 -15.86 -22.31 9.61
C PRO A 362 -16.71 -21.32 10.43
N MET A 363 -16.09 -20.54 11.31
CA MET A 363 -16.78 -19.65 12.23
C MET A 363 -16.14 -18.25 12.21
N PRO A 364 -16.91 -17.16 12.11
CA PRO A 364 -16.36 -15.79 12.17
C PRO A 364 -15.90 -15.44 13.59
N VAL A 365 -14.99 -14.46 13.70
CA VAL A 365 -14.39 -14.01 14.98
C VAL A 365 -15.45 -13.70 16.04
N ALA A 366 -16.52 -12.99 15.68
CA ALA A 366 -17.56 -12.58 16.64
C ALA A 366 -18.29 -13.76 17.27
N GLU A 367 -18.57 -14.82 16.50
CA GLU A 367 -19.22 -16.04 16.98
C GLU A 367 -18.25 -16.87 17.83
N LEU A 368 -17.01 -17.04 17.34
CA LEU A 368 -15.97 -17.75 18.08
C LEU A 368 -15.72 -17.09 19.44
N ARG A 369 -15.62 -15.76 19.51
CA ARG A 369 -15.46 -15.00 20.74
C ARG A 369 -16.56 -15.27 21.75
N LYS A 370 -17.83 -15.27 21.30
CA LYS A 370 -19.00 -15.63 22.16
C LYS A 370 -18.90 -17.06 22.68
N ARG A 371 -18.52 -18.00 21.80
CA ARG A 371 -18.38 -19.43 22.16
C ARG A 371 -17.29 -19.66 23.18
N LEU A 372 -16.15 -18.97 23.06
CA LEU A 372 -15.03 -19.04 23.99
C LEU A 372 -15.25 -18.20 25.26
N LYS A 373 -16.29 -17.35 25.31
CA LYS A 373 -16.61 -16.42 26.41
C LYS A 373 -15.47 -15.49 26.78
N LEU A 374 -14.74 -14.98 25.77
CA LEU A 374 -13.61 -14.09 25.95
C LEU A 374 -13.98 -12.65 25.56
N GLN A 375 -13.40 -11.67 26.28
CA GLN A 375 -13.42 -10.26 25.90
C GLN A 375 -12.32 -9.97 24.89
N ASP A 376 -12.42 -8.85 24.19
CA ASP A 376 -11.40 -8.38 23.25
C ASP A 376 -10.18 -7.78 23.95
N GLY A 377 -8.99 -7.94 23.34
CA GLY A 377 -7.73 -7.37 23.80
C GLY A 377 -6.95 -8.24 24.77
N GLY A 378 -5.96 -7.63 25.46
CA GLY A 378 -5.00 -8.33 26.32
C GLY A 378 -3.79 -8.85 25.54
N ASP A 379 -2.92 -9.61 26.22
CA ASP A 379 -1.63 -10.07 25.69
C ASP A 379 -1.70 -11.44 25.02
N VAL A 380 -2.85 -12.13 25.15
CA VAL A 380 -3.10 -13.44 24.55
C VAL A 380 -3.65 -13.27 23.14
N TYR A 381 -3.12 -14.05 22.20
CA TYR A 381 -3.59 -14.17 20.83
C TYR A 381 -4.13 -15.60 20.60
N ILE A 382 -5.27 -15.72 19.95
CA ILE A 382 -5.84 -17.01 19.58
C ILE A 382 -6.04 -17.06 18.08
N PHE A 383 -5.30 -17.95 17.42
CA PHE A 383 -5.48 -18.23 15.99
C PHE A 383 -6.34 -19.49 15.83
N ALA A 384 -7.52 -19.33 15.25
CA ALA A 384 -8.38 -20.45 14.89
C ALA A 384 -8.20 -20.75 13.40
N THR A 385 -7.75 -21.97 13.10
CA THR A 385 -7.39 -22.34 11.73
C THR A 385 -7.60 -23.83 11.47
N THR A 386 -7.54 -24.21 10.20
CA THR A 386 -7.44 -25.59 9.76
C THR A 386 -5.97 -26.00 9.67
N VAL A 387 -5.66 -27.20 10.14
CA VAL A 387 -4.36 -27.86 10.04
C VAL A 387 -4.51 -29.09 9.15
N ALA A 388 -3.62 -29.24 8.17
CA ALA A 388 -3.64 -30.35 7.23
C ALA A 388 -3.68 -31.70 7.95
N ASN A 389 -4.62 -32.57 7.57
CA ASN A 389 -4.84 -33.90 8.14
C ASN A 389 -5.23 -33.94 9.62
N GLN A 390 -5.40 -32.79 10.30
CA GLN A 390 -5.77 -32.72 11.72
C GLN A 390 -7.06 -31.94 11.97
N GLY A 391 -7.61 -31.26 10.94
CA GLY A 391 -8.83 -30.47 11.05
C GLY A 391 -8.64 -29.17 11.83
N HIS A 392 -9.71 -28.68 12.45
CA HIS A 392 -9.72 -27.38 13.09
C HIS A 392 -8.97 -27.37 14.42
N ARG A 393 -8.08 -26.39 14.59
CA ARG A 393 -7.28 -26.18 15.81
C ARG A 393 -7.32 -24.71 16.24
N LEU A 394 -7.09 -24.51 17.52
CA LEU A 394 -6.85 -23.21 18.14
C LEU A 394 -5.41 -23.17 18.67
N PHE A 395 -4.70 -22.14 18.28
CA PHE A 395 -3.35 -21.86 18.78
C PHE A 395 -3.46 -20.69 19.75
N VAL A 396 -3.20 -20.95 21.03
CA VAL A 396 -3.12 -19.94 22.09
C VAL A 396 -1.67 -19.48 22.15
N CYS A 397 -1.44 -18.19 21.91
CA CYS A 397 -0.11 -17.65 21.67
C CYS A 397 0.11 -16.35 22.42
N ARG A 398 1.38 -15.98 22.60
CA ARG A 398 1.82 -14.64 22.98
C ARG A 398 2.63 -14.02 21.85
N LYS A 399 2.36 -12.73 21.55
CA LYS A 399 3.11 -12.00 20.53
C LYS A 399 4.56 -11.87 20.97
N LYS A 400 5.49 -12.14 20.05
CA LYS A 400 6.92 -11.90 20.25
C LYS A 400 7.29 -10.54 19.65
N SER A 401 8.02 -9.78 20.41
CA SER A 401 8.54 -8.45 20.03
C SER A 401 9.59 -8.57 18.93
#